data_16894765d01dc11b8756d3306608bb42
#
_entry.id   16894765d01dc11b8756d3306608bb42
#
_cell.length_a   1.000
_cell.length_b   1.000
_cell.length_c   1.000
_cell.angle_alpha   90.00
_cell.angle_beta   90.00
_cell.angle_gamma   90.00
#
_symmetry.space_group_name_H-M   'P 1'
#
loop_
_entity.id
_entity.type
_entity.pdbx_description
1 polymer ?
#
loop_
_entity_poly.entity_id
_entity_poly.type
_entity_poly.pdbx_seq_one_letter_code
_entity_poly.pdbx_strand_id
1 'polypeptide(L)'
;MKRSWRLLGLVLVTVVCLAAVVLLRPAIGHEAEMAGSTDDTQAVSTAQEPDTGEDGPQILVLNYHKVSDEFLSLAVAPADFDWQMRYLKEHGYHAITPDELYDALEGTGQLPANPVLITFDDGYQDNYDNAYPILRKYGLKGTVFVVTSFLGTRKGYLTWDECREMEKNGMTVASHTVDHKSMTDLTNDQLRAELVESKKKAEAELGHEVKYMASPTGAYNLHIAQLVREAGYKAAFTIKYGGVSRKSNIYALERVPIFHTEKTNRDFIERIHYTPQFESFGWTKH
;
A
#
# COMPACT_ATOMS: atom_id res chain seq x y z
N MET A 1 -11.77 17.23 -59.36
CA MET A 1 -13.06 17.95 -59.52
C MET A 1 -13.90 17.82 -58.25
N LYS A 2 -14.41 18.99 -57.71
CA LYS A 2 -15.40 19.17 -56.62
C LYS A 2 -14.94 18.74 -55.21
N ARG A 3 -14.46 19.61 -54.30
CA ARG A 3 -15.00 20.79 -53.53
C ARG A 3 -16.38 20.55 -52.88
N SER A 4 -16.38 20.58 -51.53
CA SER A 4 -17.30 21.29 -50.62
C SER A 4 -16.89 20.97 -49.18
N TRP A 5 -16.47 21.80 -48.40
CA TRP A 5 -16.78 22.90 -47.49
C TRP A 5 -18.12 22.74 -46.76
N ARG A 6 -18.06 22.73 -45.44
CA ARG A 6 -19.00 23.31 -44.42
C ARG A 6 -18.66 22.65 -43.06
N LEU A 7 -18.68 23.31 -41.94
CA LEU A 7 -18.77 24.68 -41.42
C LEU A 7 -18.41 24.62 -39.94
N LEU A 8 -17.75 25.65 -39.45
CA LEU A 8 -17.48 25.98 -38.04
C LEU A 8 -18.75 25.95 -37.19
N GLY A 9 -18.62 25.50 -35.94
CA GLY A 9 -19.54 25.76 -34.85
C GLY A 9 -18.77 26.09 -33.57
N LEU A 10 -18.42 27.38 -33.44
CA LEU A 10 -17.85 27.96 -32.21
C LEU A 10 -19.00 28.19 -31.22
N VAL A 11 -18.97 27.58 -30.06
CA VAL A 11 -19.84 27.97 -28.95
C VAL A 11 -18.97 28.55 -27.84
N LEU A 12 -19.04 29.85 -27.77
CA LEU A 12 -18.48 30.68 -26.70
C LEU A 12 -19.49 30.65 -25.52
N VAL A 13 -19.11 30.17 -24.38
CA VAL A 13 -19.88 30.36 -23.14
C VAL A 13 -19.13 31.33 -22.25
N THR A 14 -19.63 32.55 -22.23
CA THR A 14 -19.22 33.65 -21.34
C THR A 14 -19.80 33.41 -19.94
N VAL A 15 -18.94 33.29 -18.94
CA VAL A 15 -19.33 33.34 -17.52
C VAL A 15 -19.20 34.79 -17.05
N VAL A 16 -20.31 35.34 -16.63
CA VAL A 16 -20.39 36.66 -16.00
C VAL A 16 -20.17 36.52 -14.51
N CYS A 17 -19.10 37.12 -13.99
CA CYS A 17 -18.90 37.33 -12.56
C CYS A 17 -19.68 38.55 -12.08
N LEU A 18 -20.56 38.39 -11.13
CA LEU A 18 -21.16 39.49 -10.36
C LEU A 18 -20.52 39.50 -8.97
N ALA A 19 -19.72 40.54 -8.70
CA ALA A 19 -19.24 40.91 -7.39
C ALA A 19 -20.31 41.73 -6.68
N ALA A 20 -20.67 41.36 -5.47
CA ALA A 20 -21.43 42.22 -4.57
C ALA A 20 -20.60 42.51 -3.32
N VAL A 21 -20.14 43.76 -3.23
CA VAL A 21 -19.54 44.37 -2.05
C VAL A 21 -20.67 44.88 -1.16
N VAL A 22 -20.69 44.52 0.10
CA VAL A 22 -21.42 45.28 1.14
C VAL A 22 -20.50 45.50 2.32
N LEU A 23 -20.12 46.77 2.45
CA LEU A 23 -19.52 47.40 3.62
C LEU A 23 -20.58 47.68 4.67
N LEU A 24 -20.34 47.32 5.92
CA LEU A 24 -20.92 48.03 7.10
C LEU A 24 -20.04 47.78 8.33
N ARG A 25 -19.35 48.85 8.75
CA ARG A 25 -18.90 49.04 10.14
C ARG A 25 -19.94 49.90 10.85
N PRO A 26 -20.07 49.81 12.17
CA PRO A 26 -19.60 50.91 12.99
C PRO A 26 -18.73 50.53 14.19
N ALA A 27 -17.87 51.48 14.53
CA ALA A 27 -17.07 51.55 15.72
C ALA A 27 -17.92 52.10 16.88
N ILE A 28 -17.59 51.73 18.10
CA ILE A 28 -17.56 52.58 19.30
C ILE A 28 -16.72 51.87 20.36
N GLY A 29 -15.75 52.57 20.88
CA GLY A 29 -14.77 52.26 21.83
C GLY A 29 -15.22 52.43 23.28
N HIS A 30 -14.39 51.94 24.16
CA HIS A 30 -13.94 52.67 25.36
C HIS A 30 -12.75 51.97 25.99
N GLU A 31 -11.81 52.80 26.43
CA GLU A 31 -10.60 52.52 27.17
C GLU A 31 -10.89 52.07 28.64
N ALA A 32 -9.97 51.29 29.19
CA ALA A 32 -9.32 51.46 30.48
C ALA A 32 -8.55 50.20 30.84
N GLU A 33 -7.25 50.28 30.85
CA GLU A 33 -6.29 50.49 31.96
C GLU A 33 -5.85 49.20 32.67
N MET A 34 -4.59 48.88 32.38
CA MET A 34 -3.47 48.43 33.25
C MET A 34 -3.70 47.44 34.40
N ALA A 35 -3.05 46.30 34.39
CA ALA A 35 -1.87 46.01 35.20
C ALA A 35 -1.57 44.50 35.27
N GLY A 36 -0.31 44.15 35.08
CA GLY A 36 0.33 43.10 35.90
C GLY A 36 0.54 41.71 35.31
N SER A 37 1.70 41.52 34.70
CA SER A 37 2.69 40.46 34.98
C SER A 37 2.21 39.01 35.13
N THR A 38 2.62 38.13 34.29
CA THR A 38 3.72 37.16 34.44
C THR A 38 3.65 36.14 33.29
N ASP A 39 4.81 35.93 32.75
CA ASP A 39 5.34 34.88 31.93
C ASP A 39 4.73 33.49 32.25
N ASP A 40 4.17 32.86 31.21
CA ASP A 40 4.09 31.41 31.10
C ASP A 40 3.89 31.04 29.62
N THR A 41 5.01 30.91 28.93
CA THR A 41 5.11 30.29 27.60
C THR A 41 4.83 28.80 27.73
N GLN A 42 3.57 28.39 27.81
CA GLN A 42 3.18 27.02 27.48
C GLN A 42 2.95 26.92 25.97
N ALA A 43 3.94 26.34 25.30
CA ALA A 43 3.78 25.82 23.94
C ALA A 43 2.69 24.75 23.98
N VAL A 44 1.49 25.13 23.51
CA VAL A 44 0.42 24.17 23.25
C VAL A 44 0.85 23.33 22.04
N SER A 45 1.47 22.20 22.36
CA SER A 45 1.62 21.08 21.41
C SER A 45 0.25 20.49 21.17
N THR A 46 -0.45 20.96 20.14
CA THR A 46 -1.62 20.27 19.60
C THR A 46 -1.12 19.08 18.73
N ALA A 47 -0.58 18.06 19.40
CA ALA A 47 -0.60 16.74 18.82
C ALA A 47 -2.07 16.31 18.83
N GLN A 48 -2.74 16.40 17.67
CA GLN A 48 -4.01 15.74 17.47
C GLN A 48 -3.75 14.24 17.70
N GLU A 49 -4.31 13.70 18.79
CA GLU A 49 -4.40 12.25 18.94
C GLU A 49 -5.17 11.70 17.73
N PRO A 50 -4.69 10.62 17.10
CA PRO A 50 -5.43 10.01 16.01
C PRO A 50 -6.80 9.58 16.52
N ASP A 51 -7.84 9.92 15.78
CA ASP A 51 -9.22 9.47 16.01
C ASP A 51 -9.25 7.94 16.11
N THR A 52 -9.24 7.44 17.33
CA THR A 52 -9.39 6.02 17.62
C THR A 52 -10.88 5.70 17.63
N GLY A 53 -11.52 5.79 16.45
CA GLY A 53 -12.81 5.19 16.23
C GLY A 53 -12.80 3.69 16.66
N GLU A 54 -13.95 3.07 16.84
CA GLU A 54 -14.09 1.67 17.28
C GLU A 54 -13.25 0.65 16.48
N ASP A 55 -12.67 1.04 15.34
CA ASP A 55 -11.90 0.21 14.41
C ASP A 55 -10.39 0.14 14.72
N GLY A 56 -9.89 0.97 15.64
CA GLY A 56 -8.46 1.13 15.89
C GLY A 56 -7.73 1.84 14.74
N PRO A 57 -6.41 2.12 14.89
CA PRO A 57 -5.64 2.76 13.85
C PRO A 57 -5.55 1.86 12.60
N GLN A 58 -5.69 2.46 11.43
CA GLN A 58 -5.52 1.75 10.17
C GLN A 58 -4.02 1.51 9.89
N ILE A 59 -3.69 0.28 9.50
CA ILE A 59 -2.32 -0.14 9.19
C ILE A 59 -2.10 0.02 7.69
N LEU A 60 -1.03 0.74 7.34
CA LEU A 60 -0.65 0.96 5.95
C LEU A 60 0.05 -0.29 5.38
N VAL A 61 -0.48 -0.83 4.29
CA VAL A 61 0.15 -1.93 3.54
C VAL A 61 0.44 -1.45 2.12
N LEU A 62 1.72 -1.25 1.78
CA LEU A 62 2.14 -0.76 0.46
C LEU A 62 2.29 -1.93 -0.51
N ASN A 63 1.78 -1.77 -1.72
CA ASN A 63 1.92 -2.75 -2.79
C ASN A 63 2.76 -2.22 -3.95
N TYR A 64 3.97 -2.71 -4.06
CA TYR A 64 4.88 -2.52 -5.17
C TYR A 64 4.90 -3.78 -6.07
N HIS A 65 5.50 -3.66 -7.24
CA HIS A 65 5.85 -4.79 -8.11
C HIS A 65 7.33 -4.69 -8.49
N LYS A 66 7.67 -3.85 -9.46
CA LYS A 66 9.04 -3.65 -9.94
C LYS A 66 9.69 -2.41 -9.32
N VAL A 67 10.97 -2.50 -9.07
CA VAL A 67 11.82 -1.35 -8.73
C VAL A 67 12.88 -1.20 -9.82
N SER A 68 12.50 -0.58 -10.92
CA SER A 68 13.35 -0.47 -12.13
C SER A 68 13.02 0.81 -12.90
N ASP A 69 13.94 1.20 -13.80
CA ASP A 69 13.76 2.34 -14.72
C ASP A 69 12.92 2.00 -15.95
N GLU A 70 12.24 0.86 -15.96
CA GLU A 70 11.34 0.50 -17.04
C GLU A 70 10.15 1.46 -17.10
N PHE A 71 9.76 1.89 -18.29
CA PHE A 71 8.61 2.78 -18.47
C PHE A 71 7.29 1.98 -18.44
N LEU A 72 6.96 1.47 -17.26
CA LEU A 72 5.74 0.71 -16.98
C LEU A 72 5.07 1.28 -15.72
N SER A 73 3.75 1.28 -15.66
CA SER A 73 3.00 1.78 -14.49
C SER A 73 3.35 1.03 -13.20
N LEU A 74 3.67 -0.26 -13.29
CA LEU A 74 4.04 -1.10 -12.15
C LEU A 74 5.54 -0.99 -11.76
N ALA A 75 6.34 -0.20 -12.48
CA ALA A 75 7.77 -0.04 -12.22
C ALA A 75 8.03 1.33 -11.56
N VAL A 76 8.43 1.33 -10.30
CA VAL A 76 8.92 2.53 -9.61
C VAL A 76 10.43 2.61 -9.81
N ALA A 77 10.93 3.77 -10.27
CA ALA A 77 12.36 3.95 -10.47
C ALA A 77 13.15 3.77 -9.16
N PRO A 78 14.35 3.17 -9.17
CA PRO A 78 15.15 2.98 -7.95
C PRO A 78 15.39 4.27 -7.17
N ALA A 79 15.56 5.40 -7.85
CA ALA A 79 15.74 6.71 -7.22
C ALA A 79 14.49 7.18 -6.48
N ASP A 80 13.30 6.96 -7.05
CA ASP A 80 12.02 7.27 -6.41
C ASP A 80 11.75 6.33 -5.23
N PHE A 81 12.04 5.04 -5.39
CA PHE A 81 11.91 4.07 -4.29
C PHE A 81 12.87 4.40 -3.13
N ASP A 82 14.13 4.77 -3.41
CA ASP A 82 15.08 5.22 -2.38
C ASP A 82 14.55 6.45 -1.63
N TRP A 83 13.99 7.41 -2.37
CA TRP A 83 13.36 8.59 -1.77
C TRP A 83 12.16 8.23 -0.89
N GLN A 84 11.29 7.32 -1.35
CA GLN A 84 10.11 6.87 -0.61
C GLN A 84 10.50 6.14 0.69
N MET A 85 11.49 5.25 0.64
CA MET A 85 11.99 4.54 1.83
C MET A 85 12.65 5.49 2.83
N ARG A 86 13.41 6.47 2.35
CA ARG A 86 13.95 7.54 3.18
C ARG A 86 12.82 8.35 3.84
N TYR A 87 11.81 8.74 3.06
CA TYR A 87 10.65 9.47 3.58
C TYR A 87 9.96 8.70 4.71
N LEU A 88 9.67 7.41 4.53
CA LEU A 88 9.08 6.58 5.59
C LEU A 88 9.93 6.60 6.85
N LYS A 89 11.25 6.43 6.71
CA LYS A 89 12.19 6.43 7.85
C LYS A 89 12.23 7.76 8.57
N GLU A 90 12.31 8.87 7.84
CA GLU A 90 12.39 10.23 8.39
C GLU A 90 11.08 10.67 9.07
N HIS A 91 9.93 10.12 8.64
CA HIS A 91 8.61 10.42 9.23
C HIS A 91 8.16 9.40 10.27
N GLY A 92 9.09 8.59 10.79
CA GLY A 92 8.82 7.71 11.92
C GLY A 92 7.95 6.49 11.60
N TYR A 93 7.87 6.07 10.33
CA TYR A 93 7.25 4.80 9.99
C TYR A 93 8.15 3.63 10.38
N HIS A 94 7.55 2.56 10.86
CA HIS A 94 8.23 1.34 11.26
C HIS A 94 7.77 0.19 10.38
N ALA A 95 8.70 -0.35 9.59
CA ALA A 95 8.39 -1.51 8.76
C ALA A 95 8.14 -2.75 9.61
N ILE A 96 6.99 -3.39 9.38
CA ILE A 96 6.55 -4.61 10.06
C ILE A 96 6.56 -5.81 9.12
N THR A 97 6.54 -7.00 9.68
CA THR A 97 6.38 -8.27 8.95
C THR A 97 4.91 -8.68 8.87
N PRO A 98 4.53 -9.60 7.97
CA PRO A 98 3.18 -10.18 7.95
C PRO A 98 2.82 -10.91 9.24
N ASP A 99 3.78 -11.51 9.95
CA ASP A 99 3.54 -12.14 11.27
C ASP A 99 3.16 -11.07 12.32
N GLU A 100 3.91 -9.94 12.39
CA GLU A 100 3.59 -8.83 13.28
C GLU A 100 2.20 -8.24 12.96
N LEU A 101 1.84 -8.10 11.69
CA LEU A 101 0.51 -7.67 11.28
C LEU A 101 -0.56 -8.67 11.71
N TYR A 102 -0.37 -9.96 11.40
CA TYR A 102 -1.32 -11.03 11.74
C TYR A 102 -1.59 -11.07 13.24
N ASP A 103 -0.53 -11.09 14.06
CA ASP A 103 -0.64 -11.14 15.52
C ASP A 103 -1.39 -9.94 16.09
N ALA A 104 -1.20 -8.75 15.49
CA ALA A 104 -1.94 -7.55 15.89
C ALA A 104 -3.43 -7.62 15.52
N LEU A 105 -3.76 -8.16 14.34
CA LEU A 105 -5.15 -8.36 13.92
C LEU A 105 -5.89 -9.38 14.81
N GLU A 106 -5.21 -10.47 15.19
CA GLU A 106 -5.72 -11.47 16.13
C GLU A 106 -5.73 -11.01 17.60
N GLY A 107 -5.15 -9.83 17.89
CA GLY A 107 -5.09 -9.27 19.24
C GLY A 107 -4.04 -9.94 20.14
N THR A 108 -3.12 -10.69 19.58
CA THR A 108 -2.04 -11.42 20.30
C THR A 108 -0.71 -10.65 20.27
N GLY A 109 -0.58 -9.63 19.41
CA GLY A 109 0.61 -8.80 19.26
C GLY A 109 0.33 -7.30 19.39
N GLN A 110 1.42 -6.53 19.54
CA GLN A 110 1.38 -5.07 19.52
C GLN A 110 2.24 -4.55 18.38
N LEU A 111 1.76 -3.51 17.70
CA LEU A 111 2.51 -2.84 16.64
C LEU A 111 3.28 -1.63 17.17
N PRO A 112 4.41 -1.28 16.54
CA PRO A 112 5.08 -0.01 16.78
C PRO A 112 4.18 1.16 16.35
N ALA A 113 4.57 2.38 16.71
CA ALA A 113 3.92 3.59 16.18
C ALA A 113 4.11 3.64 14.65
N ASN A 114 3.11 4.16 13.93
CA ASN A 114 3.11 4.29 12.47
C ASN A 114 3.59 3.02 11.74
N PRO A 115 2.92 1.87 11.94
CA PRO A 115 3.34 0.62 11.30
C PRO A 115 3.09 0.67 9.80
N VAL A 116 4.01 0.14 9.02
CA VAL A 116 3.88 -0.01 7.57
C VAL A 116 4.36 -1.38 7.12
N LEU A 117 3.53 -2.11 6.38
CA LEU A 117 3.96 -3.33 5.70
C LEU A 117 4.31 -3.01 4.25
N ILE A 118 5.56 -3.24 3.86
CA ILE A 118 6.05 -2.99 2.49
C ILE A 118 6.01 -4.31 1.73
N THR A 119 5.22 -4.39 0.66
CA THR A 119 5.05 -5.62 -0.10
C THR A 119 5.39 -5.45 -1.58
N PHE A 120 5.90 -6.52 -2.19
CA PHE A 120 6.23 -6.62 -3.61
C PHE A 120 5.54 -7.86 -4.17
N ASP A 121 4.87 -7.73 -5.31
CA ASP A 121 4.25 -8.86 -5.99
C ASP A 121 5.14 -9.40 -7.12
N ASP A 122 4.83 -10.60 -7.57
CA ASP A 122 5.42 -11.35 -8.70
C ASP A 122 6.80 -11.96 -8.46
N GLY A 123 7.65 -11.38 -7.60
CA GLY A 123 9.01 -11.86 -7.38
C GLY A 123 9.98 -11.53 -8.53
N TYR A 124 9.92 -10.30 -9.04
CA TYR A 124 10.84 -9.82 -10.06
C TYR A 124 12.29 -9.74 -9.55
N GLN A 125 13.25 -9.92 -10.44
CA GLN A 125 14.69 -9.85 -10.15
C GLN A 125 15.10 -8.50 -9.55
N ASP A 126 14.47 -7.41 -9.97
CA ASP A 126 14.75 -6.07 -9.45
C ASP A 126 14.35 -5.87 -7.99
N ASN A 127 13.56 -6.77 -7.42
CA ASN A 127 13.30 -6.79 -5.98
C ASN A 127 14.57 -7.16 -5.19
N TYR A 128 15.42 -8.03 -5.72
CA TYR A 128 16.72 -8.36 -5.14
C TYR A 128 17.79 -7.32 -5.52
N ASP A 129 17.88 -6.96 -6.81
CA ASP A 129 18.96 -6.11 -7.31
C ASP A 129 18.85 -4.66 -6.82
N ASN A 130 17.62 -4.12 -6.66
CA ASN A 130 17.36 -2.72 -6.37
C ASN A 130 16.59 -2.51 -5.05
N ALA A 131 15.44 -3.15 -4.85
CA ALA A 131 14.60 -2.89 -3.68
C ALA A 131 15.25 -3.35 -2.37
N TYR A 132 15.77 -4.56 -2.32
CA TYR A 132 16.39 -5.14 -1.14
C TYR A 132 17.58 -4.35 -0.60
N PRO A 133 18.58 -3.91 -1.39
CA PRO A 133 19.66 -3.05 -0.90
C PRO A 133 19.16 -1.71 -0.36
N ILE A 134 18.13 -1.12 -0.97
CA ILE A 134 17.54 0.14 -0.52
C ILE A 134 16.82 -0.05 0.83
N LEU A 135 16.03 -1.11 0.99
CA LEU A 135 15.38 -1.42 2.26
C LEU A 135 16.42 -1.60 3.38
N ARG A 136 17.49 -2.35 3.12
CA ARG A 136 18.60 -2.54 4.07
C ARG A 136 19.27 -1.22 4.45
N LYS A 137 19.51 -0.33 3.50
CA LYS A 137 20.10 1.00 3.72
C LYS A 137 19.37 1.80 4.80
N TYR A 138 18.02 1.68 4.84
CA TYR A 138 17.18 2.38 5.81
C TYR A 138 16.76 1.54 7.01
N GLY A 139 17.20 0.28 7.09
CA GLY A 139 16.81 -0.65 8.15
C GLY A 139 15.33 -1.01 8.12
N LEU A 140 14.74 -1.02 6.93
CA LEU A 140 13.35 -1.39 6.68
C LEU A 140 13.26 -2.86 6.29
N LYS A 141 12.11 -3.49 6.61
CA LYS A 141 11.76 -4.85 6.21
C LYS A 141 10.80 -4.80 5.03
N GLY A 142 10.74 -5.86 4.24
CA GLY A 142 9.75 -6.02 3.16
C GLY A 142 9.29 -7.45 3.03
N THR A 143 8.21 -7.65 2.28
CA THR A 143 7.66 -8.97 1.94
C THR A 143 7.57 -9.11 0.43
N VAL A 144 8.05 -10.22 -0.12
CA VAL A 144 7.92 -10.52 -1.54
C VAL A 144 6.98 -11.70 -1.72
N PHE A 145 5.90 -11.50 -2.47
CA PHE A 145 4.98 -12.55 -2.88
C PHE A 145 5.44 -13.11 -4.22
N VAL A 146 5.87 -14.37 -4.24
CA VAL A 146 6.55 -14.97 -5.39
C VAL A 146 5.64 -15.92 -6.17
N VAL A 147 5.68 -15.83 -7.50
CA VAL A 147 5.07 -16.81 -8.40
C VAL A 147 6.00 -18.02 -8.51
N THR A 148 5.63 -19.12 -7.86
CA THR A 148 6.58 -20.21 -7.58
C THR A 148 7.11 -20.95 -8.79
N SER A 149 6.37 -20.97 -9.92
CA SER A 149 6.87 -21.56 -11.18
C SER A 149 7.84 -20.65 -11.95
N PHE A 150 7.91 -19.34 -11.60
CA PHE A 150 8.79 -18.41 -12.31
C PHE A 150 10.20 -18.38 -11.72
N LEU A 151 10.31 -18.62 -10.41
CA LEU A 151 11.60 -18.53 -9.69
C LEU A 151 12.61 -19.54 -10.19
N GLY A 152 13.81 -19.04 -10.55
CA GLY A 152 14.90 -19.85 -11.07
C GLY A 152 14.67 -20.47 -12.44
N THR A 153 13.50 -20.26 -13.05
CA THR A 153 13.14 -20.82 -14.37
C THR A 153 12.92 -19.76 -15.43
N ARG A 154 12.45 -18.58 -15.05
CA ARG A 154 12.11 -17.49 -15.95
C ARG A 154 13.08 -16.32 -15.76
N LYS A 155 13.69 -15.84 -16.85
CA LYS A 155 14.57 -14.66 -16.83
C LYS A 155 13.81 -13.44 -16.31
N GLY A 156 14.46 -12.65 -15.44
CA GLY A 156 13.89 -11.44 -14.83
C GLY A 156 13.06 -11.69 -13.57
N TYR A 157 13.10 -12.90 -13.05
CA TYR A 157 12.53 -13.28 -11.77
C TYR A 157 13.60 -13.78 -10.82
N LEU A 158 13.34 -13.69 -9.52
CA LEU A 158 14.20 -14.16 -8.44
C LEU A 158 14.56 -15.64 -8.58
N THR A 159 15.68 -16.01 -7.98
CA THR A 159 16.01 -17.39 -7.66
C THR A 159 15.65 -17.72 -6.21
N TRP A 160 15.52 -19.01 -5.87
CA TRP A 160 15.29 -19.45 -4.50
C TRP A 160 16.47 -19.15 -3.58
N ASP A 161 17.72 -19.13 -4.12
CA ASP A 161 18.90 -18.73 -3.35
C ASP A 161 18.84 -17.27 -2.92
N GLU A 162 18.43 -16.38 -3.81
CA GLU A 162 18.19 -14.96 -3.50
C GLU A 162 17.06 -14.78 -2.48
N CYS A 163 15.97 -15.54 -2.62
CA CYS A 163 14.90 -15.54 -1.63
C CYS A 163 15.41 -15.92 -0.23
N ARG A 164 16.20 -17.00 -0.12
CA ARG A 164 16.82 -17.43 1.15
C ARG A 164 17.78 -16.39 1.71
N GLU A 165 18.53 -15.69 0.86
CA GLU A 165 19.40 -14.61 1.29
C GLU A 165 18.61 -13.41 1.83
N MET A 166 17.56 -12.99 1.13
CA MET A 166 16.68 -11.92 1.58
C MET A 166 16.04 -12.22 2.94
N GLU A 167 15.58 -13.46 3.17
CA GLU A 167 14.99 -13.86 4.47
C GLU A 167 16.00 -13.83 5.61
N LYS A 168 17.23 -14.29 5.39
CA LYS A 168 18.32 -14.19 6.38
C LYS A 168 18.59 -12.75 6.82
N ASN A 169 18.20 -11.78 6.03
CA ASN A 169 18.39 -10.36 6.28
C ASN A 169 17.07 -9.60 6.61
N GLY A 170 16.03 -10.34 7.04
CA GLY A 170 14.82 -9.76 7.60
C GLY A 170 13.70 -9.45 6.61
N MET A 171 13.83 -9.87 5.35
CA MET A 171 12.70 -9.91 4.41
C MET A 171 11.81 -11.12 4.71
N THR A 172 10.58 -11.11 4.21
CA THR A 172 9.68 -12.27 4.21
C THR A 172 9.42 -12.67 2.76
N VAL A 173 9.49 -13.97 2.47
CA VAL A 173 9.06 -14.54 1.18
C VAL A 173 7.74 -15.26 1.39
N ALA A 174 6.75 -14.97 0.55
CA ALA A 174 5.39 -15.47 0.63
C ALA A 174 4.87 -15.89 -0.75
N SER A 175 3.69 -16.48 -0.82
CA SER A 175 3.16 -17.06 -2.07
C SER A 175 2.39 -16.06 -2.91
N HIS A 176 2.59 -16.12 -4.24
CA HIS A 176 1.74 -15.48 -5.24
C HIS A 176 1.18 -16.51 -6.24
N THR A 177 0.77 -17.67 -5.76
CA THR A 177 0.32 -18.87 -6.47
C THR A 177 1.42 -19.55 -7.31
N VAL A 178 1.05 -20.56 -8.11
CA VAL A 178 1.99 -21.27 -8.98
C VAL A 178 2.28 -20.49 -10.24
N ASP A 179 1.25 -20.11 -11.00
CA ASP A 179 1.35 -19.61 -12.37
C ASP A 179 0.80 -18.19 -12.57
N HIS A 180 0.45 -17.48 -11.49
CA HIS A 180 -0.13 -16.13 -11.53
C HIS A 180 -1.44 -16.05 -12.35
N LYS A 181 -2.27 -17.08 -12.31
CA LYS A 181 -3.59 -17.06 -12.95
C LYS A 181 -4.60 -16.31 -12.06
N SER A 182 -5.50 -15.55 -12.67
CA SER A 182 -6.62 -14.96 -11.92
C SER A 182 -7.43 -16.06 -11.25
N MET A 183 -7.55 -16.01 -9.94
CA MET A 183 -8.21 -17.06 -9.15
C MET A 183 -9.71 -17.16 -9.43
N THR A 184 -10.34 -16.11 -9.94
CA THR A 184 -11.76 -16.11 -10.34
C THR A 184 -12.02 -16.85 -11.63
N ASP A 185 -10.99 -17.09 -12.45
CA ASP A 185 -11.10 -17.73 -13.76
C ASP A 185 -10.84 -19.24 -13.70
N LEU A 186 -10.50 -19.75 -12.51
CA LEU A 186 -10.15 -21.14 -12.29
C LEU A 186 -11.35 -21.96 -11.79
N THR A 187 -11.36 -23.24 -12.15
CA THR A 187 -12.22 -24.21 -11.46
C THR A 187 -11.74 -24.44 -10.03
N ASN A 188 -12.58 -25.01 -9.17
CA ASN A 188 -12.21 -25.28 -7.79
C ASN A 188 -10.96 -26.18 -7.67
N ASP A 189 -10.82 -27.19 -8.51
CA ASP A 189 -9.68 -28.10 -8.48
C ASP A 189 -8.40 -27.40 -8.92
N GLN A 190 -8.47 -26.55 -9.97
CA GLN A 190 -7.37 -25.71 -10.42
C GLN A 190 -6.95 -24.72 -9.34
N LEU A 191 -7.92 -24.03 -8.70
CA LEU A 191 -7.65 -23.08 -7.65
C LEU A 191 -7.00 -23.75 -6.42
N ARG A 192 -7.51 -24.92 -6.00
CA ARG A 192 -6.86 -25.71 -4.93
C ARG A 192 -5.42 -26.10 -5.30
N ALA A 193 -5.17 -26.52 -6.53
CA ALA A 193 -3.84 -26.82 -7.01
C ALA A 193 -2.91 -25.60 -6.95
N GLU A 194 -3.34 -24.44 -7.46
CA GLU A 194 -2.57 -23.19 -7.40
C GLU A 194 -2.20 -22.81 -5.96
N LEU A 195 -3.14 -22.93 -5.02
CA LEU A 195 -2.91 -22.58 -3.62
C LEU A 195 -2.01 -23.59 -2.88
N VAL A 196 -2.30 -24.88 -3.02
CA VAL A 196 -1.59 -25.93 -2.26
C VAL A 196 -0.19 -26.18 -2.82
N GLU A 197 -0.04 -26.26 -4.15
CA GLU A 197 1.26 -26.55 -4.75
C GLU A 197 2.23 -25.37 -4.65
N SER A 198 1.74 -24.11 -4.70
CA SER A 198 2.60 -22.95 -4.46
C SER A 198 3.12 -22.92 -3.01
N LYS A 199 2.24 -23.20 -2.03
CA LYS A 199 2.65 -23.28 -0.62
C LYS A 199 3.70 -24.38 -0.41
N LYS A 200 3.43 -25.59 -0.85
CA LYS A 200 4.37 -26.74 -0.75
C LYS A 200 5.70 -26.45 -1.42
N LYS A 201 5.68 -25.89 -2.63
CA LYS A 201 6.91 -25.53 -3.36
C LYS A 201 7.75 -24.53 -2.60
N ALA A 202 7.14 -23.43 -2.14
CA ALA A 202 7.83 -22.41 -1.38
C ALA A 202 8.39 -22.95 -0.06
N GLU A 203 7.60 -23.76 0.69
CA GLU A 203 8.04 -24.39 1.95
C GLU A 203 9.22 -25.36 1.74
N ALA A 204 9.19 -26.13 0.65
CA ALA A 204 10.28 -27.05 0.33
C ALA A 204 11.59 -26.31 -0.01
N GLU A 205 11.50 -25.14 -0.66
CA GLU A 205 12.67 -24.34 -1.02
C GLU A 205 13.20 -23.50 0.13
N LEU A 206 12.31 -22.97 0.97
CA LEU A 206 12.68 -22.07 2.07
C LEU A 206 13.00 -22.82 3.37
N GLY A 207 12.46 -24.03 3.55
CA GLY A 207 12.70 -24.88 4.72
C GLY A 207 11.85 -24.52 5.95
N HIS A 208 10.80 -23.72 5.78
CA HIS A 208 9.86 -23.35 6.85
C HIS A 208 8.43 -23.15 6.31
N GLU A 209 7.46 -22.98 7.19
CA GLU A 209 6.07 -22.74 6.82
C GLU A 209 5.88 -21.39 6.09
N VAL A 210 5.17 -21.39 4.95
CA VAL A 210 4.76 -20.19 4.21
C VAL A 210 3.31 -19.87 4.58
N LYS A 211 3.11 -18.86 5.40
CA LYS A 211 1.84 -18.56 6.06
C LYS A 211 0.95 -17.58 5.29
N TYR A 212 1.51 -16.82 4.36
CA TYR A 212 0.85 -15.67 3.71
C TYR A 212 0.88 -15.78 2.20
N MET A 213 -0.12 -15.17 1.56
CA MET A 213 -0.16 -15.07 0.12
C MET A 213 -0.74 -13.72 -0.34
N ALA A 214 -0.48 -13.36 -1.59
CA ALA A 214 -1.22 -12.33 -2.31
C ALA A 214 -1.99 -12.97 -3.46
N SER A 215 -3.21 -12.47 -3.70
CA SER A 215 -4.08 -12.94 -4.79
C SER A 215 -3.63 -12.34 -6.11
N PRO A 216 -3.26 -13.15 -7.13
CA PRO A 216 -2.98 -12.64 -8.47
C PRO A 216 -4.12 -11.76 -8.99
N THR A 217 -3.76 -10.62 -9.60
CA THR A 217 -4.74 -9.62 -10.10
C THR A 217 -5.67 -9.05 -9.03
N GLY A 218 -5.44 -9.38 -7.74
CA GLY A 218 -6.31 -9.01 -6.63
C GLY A 218 -7.66 -9.72 -6.60
N ALA A 219 -7.83 -10.76 -7.42
CA ALA A 219 -9.07 -11.52 -7.53
C ALA A 219 -9.52 -12.10 -6.18
N TYR A 220 -10.71 -11.75 -5.74
CA TYR A 220 -11.25 -12.15 -4.44
C TYR A 220 -12.76 -12.38 -4.49
N ASN A 221 -13.22 -13.39 -3.78
CA ASN A 221 -14.59 -13.58 -3.32
C ASN A 221 -14.59 -14.48 -2.07
N LEU A 222 -15.75 -14.64 -1.41
CA LEU A 222 -15.84 -15.44 -0.18
C LEU A 222 -15.48 -16.91 -0.38
N HIS A 223 -15.74 -17.47 -1.55
CA HIS A 223 -15.35 -18.84 -1.87
C HIS A 223 -13.83 -18.99 -2.01
N ILE A 224 -13.17 -18.04 -2.69
CA ILE A 224 -11.69 -17.99 -2.76
C ILE A 224 -11.11 -17.88 -1.35
N ALA A 225 -11.63 -16.99 -0.51
CA ALA A 225 -11.20 -16.85 0.89
C ALA A 225 -11.26 -18.15 1.67
N GLN A 226 -12.35 -18.93 1.48
CA GLN A 226 -12.49 -20.25 2.10
C GLN A 226 -11.40 -21.21 1.62
N LEU A 227 -11.14 -21.26 0.30
CA LEU A 227 -10.12 -22.17 -0.25
C LEU A 227 -8.69 -21.78 0.17
N VAL A 228 -8.40 -20.48 0.29
CA VAL A 228 -7.13 -19.98 0.83
C VAL A 228 -6.94 -20.45 2.28
N ARG A 229 -7.97 -20.35 3.11
CA ARG A 229 -7.96 -20.87 4.48
C ARG A 229 -7.76 -22.38 4.51
N GLU A 230 -8.48 -23.14 3.69
CA GLU A 230 -8.37 -24.60 3.58
C GLU A 230 -6.98 -25.05 3.12
N ALA A 231 -6.29 -24.25 2.28
CA ALA A 231 -4.91 -24.49 1.87
C ALA A 231 -3.89 -24.22 3.00
N GLY A 232 -4.33 -23.68 4.15
CA GLY A 232 -3.51 -23.47 5.33
C GLY A 232 -2.75 -22.13 5.35
N TYR A 233 -3.16 -21.14 4.55
CA TYR A 233 -2.66 -19.76 4.70
C TYR A 233 -3.34 -19.08 5.89
N LYS A 234 -2.59 -18.26 6.62
CA LYS A 234 -3.11 -17.46 7.74
C LYS A 234 -3.81 -16.21 7.29
N ALA A 235 -3.27 -15.54 6.26
CA ALA A 235 -3.88 -14.35 5.68
C ALA A 235 -3.58 -14.24 4.18
N ALA A 236 -4.42 -13.45 3.49
CA ALA A 236 -4.24 -13.16 2.07
C ALA A 236 -4.46 -11.68 1.77
N PHE A 237 -3.65 -11.16 0.85
CA PHE A 237 -3.67 -9.76 0.40
C PHE A 237 -4.30 -9.66 -0.99
N THR A 238 -5.03 -8.58 -1.20
CA THR A 238 -5.63 -8.21 -2.50
C THR A 238 -4.97 -6.92 -3.03
N ILE A 239 -5.42 -6.44 -4.20
CA ILE A 239 -5.09 -5.10 -4.70
C ILE A 239 -6.18 -4.08 -4.38
N LYS A 240 -7.21 -4.48 -3.61
CA LYS A 240 -8.24 -3.54 -3.20
C LYS A 240 -7.60 -2.42 -2.40
N TYR A 241 -7.89 -1.19 -2.81
CA TYR A 241 -7.32 0.00 -2.20
C TYR A 241 -7.92 0.26 -0.83
N GLY A 242 -7.08 0.35 0.19
CA GLY A 242 -7.51 0.62 1.55
C GLY A 242 -6.42 0.36 2.58
N GLY A 243 -6.74 0.65 3.83
CA GLY A 243 -5.95 0.34 5.00
C GLY A 243 -6.46 -0.91 5.72
N VAL A 244 -5.64 -1.52 6.53
CA VAL A 244 -5.96 -2.72 7.29
C VAL A 244 -6.27 -2.37 8.73
N SER A 245 -7.38 -2.89 9.26
CA SER A 245 -7.79 -2.76 10.66
C SER A 245 -8.21 -4.12 11.22
N ARG A 246 -8.52 -4.17 12.52
CA ARG A 246 -9.02 -5.40 13.15
C ARG A 246 -10.36 -5.91 12.59
N LYS A 247 -11.10 -5.08 11.87
CA LYS A 247 -12.35 -5.46 11.19
C LYS A 247 -12.14 -5.94 9.76
N SER A 248 -10.93 -5.85 9.24
CA SER A 248 -10.60 -6.32 7.89
C SER A 248 -10.79 -7.83 7.76
N ASN A 249 -11.25 -8.27 6.60
CA ASN A 249 -11.27 -9.69 6.29
C ASN A 249 -9.84 -10.19 6.10
N ILE A 250 -9.38 -11.05 6.98
CA ILE A 250 -7.99 -11.54 7.00
C ILE A 250 -7.55 -12.25 5.72
N TYR A 251 -8.51 -12.77 4.93
CA TYR A 251 -8.26 -13.38 3.62
C TYR A 251 -8.50 -12.43 2.44
N ALA A 252 -8.64 -11.13 2.72
CA ALA A 252 -8.84 -10.08 1.71
C ALA A 252 -8.26 -8.75 2.19
N LEU A 253 -7.07 -8.77 2.76
CA LEU A 253 -6.40 -7.58 3.27
C LEU A 253 -6.16 -6.57 2.15
N GLU A 254 -6.53 -5.33 2.41
CA GLU A 254 -6.42 -4.23 1.47
C GLU A 254 -4.99 -3.70 1.41
N ARG A 255 -4.61 -3.09 0.30
CA ARG A 255 -3.28 -2.52 0.11
C ARG A 255 -3.34 -1.17 -0.60
N VAL A 256 -2.32 -0.37 -0.44
CA VAL A 256 -2.11 0.89 -1.16
C VAL A 256 -1.15 0.63 -2.31
N PRO A 257 -1.63 0.53 -3.56
CA PRO A 257 -0.75 0.29 -4.71
C PRO A 257 0.08 1.53 -5.03
N ILE A 258 1.38 1.31 -5.26
CA ILE A 258 2.32 2.36 -5.63
C ILE A 258 2.73 2.16 -7.09
N PHE A 259 2.51 3.19 -7.90
CA PHE A 259 2.73 3.17 -9.33
C PHE A 259 3.73 4.23 -9.75
N HIS A 260 4.36 4.02 -10.90
CA HIS A 260 5.04 5.08 -11.63
C HIS A 260 4.00 6.07 -12.20
N THR A 261 4.20 7.35 -11.92
CA THR A 261 3.39 8.46 -12.44
C THR A 261 4.31 9.62 -12.81
N GLU A 262 3.80 10.66 -13.45
CA GLU A 262 4.57 11.89 -13.70
C GLU A 262 5.02 12.60 -12.40
N LYS A 263 4.40 12.28 -11.28
CA LYS A 263 4.65 12.87 -9.95
C LYS A 263 4.78 11.79 -8.86
N THR A 264 5.50 10.71 -9.16
CA THR A 264 5.57 9.49 -8.34
C THR A 264 5.71 9.75 -6.83
N ASN A 265 6.61 10.62 -6.42
CA ASN A 265 6.84 10.89 -5.00
C ASN A 265 5.74 11.73 -4.35
N ARG A 266 5.14 12.67 -5.08
CA ARG A 266 3.98 13.42 -4.60
C ARG A 266 2.78 12.50 -4.42
N ASP A 267 2.50 11.69 -5.43
CA ASP A 267 1.38 10.75 -5.41
C ASP A 267 1.57 9.69 -4.32
N PHE A 268 2.81 9.30 -4.03
CA PHE A 268 3.15 8.46 -2.88
C PHE A 268 2.71 9.12 -1.56
N ILE A 269 3.09 10.37 -1.32
CA ILE A 269 2.69 11.10 -0.10
C ILE A 269 1.18 11.18 -0.01
N GLU A 270 0.51 11.56 -1.10
CA GLU A 270 -0.94 11.65 -1.13
C GLU A 270 -1.60 10.31 -0.77
N ARG A 271 -1.13 9.20 -1.31
CA ARG A 271 -1.68 7.86 -1.06
C ARG A 271 -1.52 7.41 0.40
N ILE A 272 -0.34 7.60 0.99
CA ILE A 272 -0.09 7.13 2.36
C ILE A 272 -0.76 8.00 3.43
N HIS A 273 -1.06 9.27 3.13
CA HIS A 273 -1.70 10.17 4.08
C HIS A 273 -3.22 10.27 3.92
N TYR A 274 -3.75 10.13 2.70
CA TYR A 274 -5.16 10.37 2.42
C TYR A 274 -6.03 9.10 2.37
N THR A 275 -5.42 7.92 2.20
CA THR A 275 -6.18 6.66 2.16
C THR A 275 -7.07 6.45 3.39
N PRO A 276 -6.57 6.59 4.64
CA PRO A 276 -7.38 6.42 5.82
C PRO A 276 -8.51 7.45 5.94
N GLN A 277 -8.29 8.68 5.48
CA GLN A 277 -9.30 9.74 5.54
C GLN A 277 -10.46 9.51 4.57
N PHE A 278 -10.17 9.04 3.35
CA PHE A 278 -11.23 8.74 2.37
C PHE A 278 -12.11 7.57 2.82
N GLU A 279 -11.55 6.57 3.50
CA GLU A 279 -12.32 5.47 4.07
C GLU A 279 -13.24 5.94 5.21
N SER A 280 -12.78 6.85 6.09
CA SER A 280 -13.59 7.40 7.16
C SER A 280 -14.80 8.17 6.64
N PHE A 281 -14.73 8.75 5.44
CA PHE A 281 -15.84 9.41 4.74
C PHE A 281 -16.67 8.47 3.87
N GLY A 282 -16.36 7.18 3.80
CA GLY A 282 -17.09 6.20 2.99
C GLY A 282 -16.92 6.34 1.48
N TRP A 283 -15.94 7.10 1.01
CA TRP A 283 -15.75 7.40 -0.42
C TRP A 283 -15.01 6.32 -1.19
N THR A 284 -14.43 5.34 -0.51
CA THR A 284 -13.69 4.23 -1.12
C THR A 284 -14.45 2.89 -1.11
N LYS A 285 -15.68 2.89 -0.63
CA LYS A 285 -16.52 1.68 -0.65
C LYS A 285 -17.22 1.54 -2.01
N HIS A 286 -16.60 0.80 -2.91
CA HIS A 286 -17.25 0.24 -4.10
C HIS A 286 -17.00 -1.25 -4.21
#